data_fb76b2068528f562b2e425b7b92b2a64
#
_entry.id   fb76b2068528f562b2e425b7b92b2a64
#
_cell.length_a   1.000
_cell.length_b   1.000
_cell.length_c   1.000
_cell.angle_alpha   90.00
_cell.angle_beta   90.00
_cell.angle_gamma   90.00
#
_symmetry.space_group_name_H-M   'P 1'
#
loop_
_entity.id
_entity.type
_entity.pdbx_description
1 polymer ?
#
loop_
_entity_poly.entity_id
_entity_poly.type
_entity_poly.pdbx_seq_one_letter_code
_entity_poly.pdbx_strand_id
1 'polypeptide(L)'
;MTKPKNTICLWYNKDAEEAAHFYADTFPDSAVHNVHYAPSDFPGGKKGDALTVDFTVCGIACIGLNGGDIFPQTEAFSFQIATETQEETDRYWNAIVGNGGQESACGWCKDKWGVNWQITPRVLSDAMTQGGDVAKRAFEAMMTMHKIDVAKIEAAVKGGAISGGG
;
A
#
# COMPACT_ATOMS: atom_id res chain seq x y z
N MET A 1 -17.56 -20.62 -9.45
CA MET A 1 -16.26 -20.10 -8.95
C MET A 1 -16.17 -20.36 -7.46
N THR A 2 -15.11 -21.01 -7.03
CA THR A 2 -14.82 -21.17 -5.60
C THR A 2 -14.37 -19.83 -5.01
N LYS A 3 -14.94 -19.47 -3.86
CA LYS A 3 -14.46 -18.30 -3.11
C LYS A 3 -13.01 -18.52 -2.67
N PRO A 4 -12.15 -17.50 -2.77
CA PRO A 4 -10.82 -17.60 -2.20
C PRO A 4 -10.88 -17.98 -0.72
N LYS A 5 -9.99 -18.88 -0.30
CA LYS A 5 -9.93 -19.34 1.09
C LYS A 5 -9.11 -18.44 1.99
N ASN A 6 -8.29 -17.58 1.39
CA ASN A 6 -7.37 -16.70 2.11
C ASN A 6 -7.93 -15.29 2.16
N THR A 7 -7.94 -14.72 3.35
CA THR A 7 -8.31 -13.32 3.59
C THR A 7 -7.22 -12.70 4.45
N ILE A 8 -6.79 -11.50 4.09
CA ILE A 8 -5.80 -10.76 4.87
C ILE A 8 -6.50 -10.09 6.04
N CYS A 9 -6.04 -10.34 7.25
CA CYS A 9 -6.55 -9.68 8.45
C CYS A 9 -5.56 -8.61 8.92
N LEU A 10 -6.04 -7.37 9.05
CA LEU A 10 -5.27 -6.23 9.53
C LEU A 10 -5.79 -5.82 10.90
N TRP A 11 -4.88 -5.65 11.84
CA TRP A 11 -5.20 -5.23 13.21
C TRP A 11 -5.23 -3.71 13.30
N TYR A 12 -6.31 -3.14 13.87
CA TYR A 12 -6.47 -1.72 14.10
C TYR A 12 -6.85 -1.45 15.56
N ASN A 13 -6.59 -0.23 16.00
CA ASN A 13 -7.09 0.28 17.27
C ASN A 13 -8.34 1.14 17.01
N LYS A 14 -9.51 0.51 16.90
CA LYS A 14 -10.83 1.14 16.70
C LYS A 14 -11.10 1.80 15.34
N ASP A 15 -10.10 1.86 14.45
CA ASP A 15 -10.16 2.67 13.22
C ASP A 15 -10.37 1.82 11.94
N ALA A 16 -10.68 0.52 12.08
CA ALA A 16 -10.78 -0.36 10.93
C ALA A 16 -11.77 0.13 9.87
N GLU A 17 -12.93 0.63 10.28
CA GLU A 17 -13.96 1.10 9.35
C GLU A 17 -13.51 2.38 8.62
N GLU A 18 -12.94 3.34 9.34
CA GLU A 18 -12.39 4.56 8.77
C GLU A 18 -11.29 4.24 7.75
N ALA A 19 -10.38 3.35 8.11
CA ALA A 19 -9.31 2.91 7.22
C ALA A 19 -9.86 2.23 5.96
N ALA A 20 -10.81 1.32 6.11
CA ALA A 20 -11.42 0.61 5.00
C ALA A 20 -12.10 1.58 4.01
N HIS A 21 -12.83 2.57 4.51
CA HIS A 21 -13.44 3.60 3.67
C HIS A 21 -12.39 4.44 2.94
N PHE A 22 -11.31 4.81 3.61
CA PHE A 22 -10.21 5.52 2.97
C PHE A 22 -9.60 4.71 1.82
N TYR A 23 -9.38 3.41 2.01
CA TYR A 23 -8.84 2.56 0.94
C TYR A 23 -9.82 2.41 -0.22
N ALA A 24 -11.11 2.26 0.08
CA ALA A 24 -12.15 2.17 -0.94
C ALA A 24 -12.25 3.45 -1.79
N ASP A 25 -12.09 4.61 -1.16
CA ASP A 25 -12.14 5.90 -1.85
C ASP A 25 -10.85 6.20 -2.64
N THR A 26 -9.75 5.58 -2.26
CA THR A 26 -8.42 5.87 -2.84
C THR A 26 -8.08 4.96 -4.02
N PHE A 27 -8.40 3.67 -3.94
CA PHE A 27 -7.93 2.67 -4.89
C PHE A 27 -9.06 2.11 -5.75
N PRO A 28 -8.77 1.72 -7.01
CA PRO A 28 -9.75 1.03 -7.85
C PRO A 28 -10.06 -0.37 -7.32
N ASP A 29 -11.19 -0.93 -7.73
CA ASP A 29 -11.63 -2.29 -7.34
C ASP A 29 -11.56 -2.52 -5.83
N SER A 30 -11.96 -1.53 -5.07
CA SER A 30 -11.91 -1.49 -3.62
C SER A 30 -13.26 -1.07 -3.07
N ALA A 31 -13.69 -1.71 -2.01
CA ALA A 31 -15.01 -1.45 -1.42
C ALA A 31 -15.05 -1.89 0.04
N VAL A 32 -15.91 -1.26 0.81
CA VAL A 32 -16.30 -1.72 2.15
C VAL A 32 -17.55 -2.56 2.02
N HIS A 33 -17.57 -3.75 2.62
CA HIS A 33 -18.71 -4.66 2.52
C HIS A 33 -19.56 -4.65 3.79
N ASN A 34 -19.12 -5.37 4.82
CA ASN A 34 -19.91 -5.55 6.03
C ASN A 34 -19.15 -5.12 7.26
N VAL A 35 -19.88 -4.52 8.20
CA VAL A 35 -19.37 -4.25 9.54
C VAL A 35 -20.03 -5.23 10.50
N HIS A 36 -19.24 -5.95 11.27
CA HIS A 36 -19.72 -6.90 12.27
C HIS A 36 -19.47 -6.30 13.66
N TYR A 37 -20.52 -6.30 14.48
CA TYR A 37 -20.47 -5.72 15.81
C TYR A 37 -20.23 -6.79 16.87
N ALA A 38 -19.51 -6.42 17.92
CA ALA A 38 -19.13 -7.35 18.97
C ALA A 38 -20.36 -7.93 19.70
N PRO A 39 -20.50 -9.26 19.78
CA PRO A 39 -21.62 -9.90 20.48
C PRO A 39 -21.48 -9.84 22.00
N SER A 40 -20.29 -9.53 22.50
CA SER A 40 -19.96 -9.40 23.92
C SER A 40 -18.77 -8.46 24.08
N ASP A 41 -18.45 -8.10 25.32
CA ASP A 41 -17.22 -7.38 25.62
C ASP A 41 -16.01 -8.22 25.18
N PHE A 42 -14.94 -7.53 24.73
CA PHE A 42 -13.70 -8.13 24.27
C PHE A 42 -12.50 -7.26 24.69
N PRO A 43 -11.25 -7.75 24.59
CA PRO A 43 -10.09 -6.98 25.08
C PRO A 43 -9.94 -5.60 24.47
N GLY A 44 -10.35 -5.38 23.22
CA GLY A 44 -10.26 -4.11 22.52
C GLY A 44 -11.50 -3.21 22.62
N GLY A 45 -12.59 -3.67 23.25
CA GLY A 45 -13.82 -2.89 23.28
C GLY A 45 -14.98 -3.58 23.99
N LYS A 46 -16.16 -3.06 23.74
CA LYS A 46 -17.41 -3.46 24.40
C LYS A 46 -18.38 -4.10 23.43
N LYS A 47 -19.32 -4.88 23.97
CA LYS A 47 -20.47 -5.37 23.22
C LYS A 47 -21.12 -4.23 22.44
N GLY A 48 -21.37 -4.48 21.16
CA GLY A 48 -21.99 -3.49 20.26
C GLY A 48 -21.01 -2.60 19.52
N ASP A 49 -19.74 -2.55 19.90
CA ASP A 49 -18.71 -1.85 19.15
C ASP A 49 -18.43 -2.57 17.81
N ALA A 50 -18.00 -1.83 16.79
CA ALA A 50 -17.54 -2.41 15.55
C ALA A 50 -16.31 -3.31 15.82
N LEU A 51 -16.42 -4.58 15.57
CA LEU A 51 -15.36 -5.56 15.83
C LEU A 51 -14.54 -5.83 14.57
N THR A 52 -15.19 -6.18 13.47
CA THR A 52 -14.54 -6.45 12.19
C THR A 52 -15.23 -5.73 11.05
N VAL A 53 -14.45 -5.40 10.05
CA VAL A 53 -14.93 -4.78 8.81
C VAL A 53 -14.41 -5.61 7.63
N ASP A 54 -15.31 -6.13 6.82
CA ASP A 54 -14.96 -6.81 5.58
C ASP A 54 -14.78 -5.77 4.48
N PHE A 55 -13.65 -5.80 3.82
CA PHE A 55 -13.37 -4.88 2.72
C PHE A 55 -12.49 -5.52 1.64
N THR A 56 -12.38 -4.86 0.51
CA THR A 56 -11.53 -5.28 -0.61
C THR A 56 -10.59 -4.14 -0.97
N VAL A 57 -9.33 -4.45 -1.20
CA VAL A 57 -8.32 -3.50 -1.72
C VAL A 57 -7.79 -4.05 -3.04
N CYS A 58 -8.01 -3.33 -4.12
CA CYS A 58 -7.58 -3.74 -5.47
C CYS A 58 -7.88 -5.21 -5.77
N GLY A 59 -9.10 -5.64 -5.44
CA GLY A 59 -9.57 -7.02 -5.66
C GLY A 59 -9.16 -8.02 -4.59
N ILE A 60 -8.38 -7.66 -3.58
CA ILE A 60 -7.94 -8.57 -2.52
C ILE A 60 -8.84 -8.43 -1.30
N ALA A 61 -9.40 -9.56 -0.86
CA ALA A 61 -10.27 -9.61 0.31
C ALA A 61 -9.49 -9.38 1.60
N CYS A 62 -9.99 -8.48 2.44
CA CYS A 62 -9.40 -8.12 3.72
C CYS A 62 -10.45 -8.09 4.82
N ILE A 63 -9.97 -8.25 6.05
CA ILE A 63 -10.73 -7.99 7.27
C ILE A 63 -9.93 -6.99 8.09
N GLY A 64 -10.56 -5.92 8.52
CA GLY A 64 -10.03 -5.02 9.55
C GLY A 64 -10.57 -5.43 10.91
N LEU A 65 -9.68 -5.78 11.83
CA LEU A 65 -10.04 -6.17 13.19
C LEU A 65 -9.71 -5.04 14.16
N ASN A 66 -10.73 -4.55 14.86
CA ASN A 66 -10.55 -3.57 15.93
C ASN A 66 -10.16 -4.28 17.23
N GLY A 67 -8.91 -4.70 17.32
CA GLY A 67 -8.40 -5.50 18.44
C GLY A 67 -7.83 -4.68 19.61
N GLY A 68 -7.66 -3.36 19.44
CA GLY A 68 -7.05 -2.50 20.45
C GLY A 68 -5.62 -2.06 20.07
N ASP A 69 -4.92 -1.45 21.01
CA ASP A 69 -3.64 -0.77 20.77
C ASP A 69 -2.38 -1.60 21.02
N ILE A 70 -2.54 -2.90 21.32
CA ILE A 70 -1.39 -3.73 21.73
C ILE A 70 -0.51 -4.22 20.58
N PHE A 71 -1.01 -4.26 19.35
CA PHE A 71 -0.27 -4.71 18.17
C PHE A 71 -0.20 -3.60 17.13
N PRO A 72 0.86 -2.79 17.11
CA PRO A 72 1.03 -1.75 16.09
C PRO A 72 1.39 -2.35 14.75
N GLN A 73 1.05 -1.65 13.68
CA GLN A 73 1.49 -1.98 12.33
C GLN A 73 3.01 -1.73 12.19
N THR A 74 3.67 -2.55 11.40
CA THR A 74 5.10 -2.41 11.12
C THR A 74 5.38 -2.60 9.63
N GLU A 75 6.63 -2.35 9.23
CA GLU A 75 7.10 -2.57 7.86
C GLU A 75 7.18 -4.07 7.48
N ALA A 76 6.91 -4.97 8.41
CA ALA A 76 6.90 -6.40 8.14
C ALA A 76 5.77 -6.84 7.19
N PHE A 77 4.75 -6.02 7.03
CA PHE A 77 3.67 -6.17 6.05
C PHE A 77 3.51 -4.90 5.24
N SER A 78 3.23 -5.04 3.96
CA SER A 78 2.84 -3.93 3.10
C SER A 78 1.92 -4.40 1.98
N PHE A 79 1.02 -3.52 1.56
CA PHE A 79 0.36 -3.66 0.27
C PHE A 79 1.26 -3.08 -0.82
N GLN A 80 1.48 -3.82 -1.89
CA GLN A 80 2.13 -3.28 -3.08
C GLN A 80 1.09 -3.00 -4.14
N ILE A 81 0.98 -1.74 -4.55
CA ILE A 81 0.03 -1.27 -5.55
C ILE A 81 0.80 -0.92 -6.81
N ALA A 82 0.49 -1.62 -7.89
CA ALA A 82 1.06 -1.33 -9.19
C ALA A 82 0.42 -0.07 -9.80
N THR A 83 1.24 0.76 -10.43
CA THR A 83 0.76 1.94 -11.15
C THR A 83 1.30 1.95 -12.58
N GLU A 84 0.55 2.57 -13.49
CA GLU A 84 0.92 2.64 -14.91
C GLU A 84 1.63 3.94 -15.27
N THR A 85 1.29 5.05 -14.59
CA THR A 85 1.75 6.39 -14.92
C THR A 85 2.25 7.13 -13.69
N GLN A 86 2.99 8.23 -13.94
CA GLN A 86 3.37 9.14 -12.85
C GLN A 86 2.14 9.76 -12.17
N GLU A 87 1.13 10.12 -12.93
CA GLU A 87 -0.10 10.71 -12.40
C GLU A 87 -0.81 9.77 -11.43
N GLU A 88 -0.93 8.48 -11.77
CA GLU A 88 -1.50 7.47 -10.89
C GLU A 88 -0.64 7.27 -9.64
N THR A 89 0.67 7.19 -9.80
CA THR A 89 1.63 7.10 -8.69
C THR A 89 1.47 8.28 -7.73
N ASP A 90 1.42 9.49 -8.26
CA ASP A 90 1.25 10.72 -7.48
C ASP A 90 -0.08 10.72 -6.73
N ARG A 91 -1.15 10.30 -7.40
CA ARG A 91 -2.49 10.30 -6.82
C ARG A 91 -2.56 9.42 -5.57
N TYR A 92 -2.08 8.18 -5.65
CA TYR A 92 -2.10 7.27 -4.50
C TYR A 92 -1.13 7.71 -3.40
N TRP A 93 0.09 8.08 -3.78
CA TRP A 93 1.09 8.57 -2.84
C TRP A 93 0.59 9.78 -2.06
N ASN A 94 0.10 10.78 -2.78
CA ASN A 94 -0.35 12.02 -2.17
C ASN A 94 -1.60 11.81 -1.30
N ALA A 95 -2.49 10.91 -1.69
CA ALA A 95 -3.67 10.56 -0.89
C ALA A 95 -3.25 9.96 0.46
N ILE A 96 -2.32 9.01 0.46
CA ILE A 96 -1.86 8.33 1.67
C ILE A 96 -1.08 9.31 2.57
N VAL A 97 -0.08 9.96 2.01
CA VAL A 97 0.80 10.88 2.76
C VAL A 97 0.02 12.12 3.23
N GLY A 98 -0.87 12.64 2.40
CA GLY A 98 -1.68 13.81 2.70
C GLY A 98 -2.79 13.57 3.72
N ASN A 99 -3.12 12.32 4.02
CA ASN A 99 -4.14 11.96 5.01
C ASN A 99 -3.49 11.48 6.32
N GLY A 100 -2.55 12.23 6.84
CA GLY A 100 -1.88 11.91 8.11
C GLY A 100 -0.83 10.81 7.98
N GLY A 101 -0.45 10.45 6.77
CA GLY A 101 0.59 9.46 6.51
C GLY A 101 2.00 10.03 6.51
N GLN A 102 2.96 9.19 6.16
CA GLN A 102 4.39 9.54 6.13
C GLN A 102 5.07 8.94 4.91
N GLU A 103 5.97 9.71 4.33
CA GLU A 103 6.88 9.20 3.30
C GLU A 103 7.93 8.28 3.91
N SER A 104 8.26 7.22 3.18
CA SER A 104 9.42 6.37 3.45
C SER A 104 10.26 6.29 2.19
N ALA A 105 11.30 5.47 2.17
CA ALA A 105 12.20 5.35 1.03
C ALA A 105 11.70 4.35 -0.01
N CYS A 106 12.22 4.46 -1.23
CA CYS A 106 12.09 3.43 -2.27
C CYS A 106 10.65 3.13 -2.69
N GLY A 107 9.78 4.13 -2.71
CA GLY A 107 8.37 3.95 -3.07
C GLY A 107 7.49 3.46 -1.94
N TRP A 108 8.02 3.37 -0.73
CA TRP A 108 7.26 3.03 0.47
C TRP A 108 6.67 4.26 1.13
N CYS A 109 5.47 4.13 1.68
CA CYS A 109 4.86 5.13 2.55
C CYS A 109 3.96 4.44 3.57
N LYS A 110 3.64 5.15 4.64
CA LYS A 110 2.73 4.70 5.69
C LYS A 110 1.45 5.51 5.64
N ASP A 111 0.33 4.85 5.89
CA ASP A 111 -0.91 5.58 6.09
C ASP A 111 -1.04 6.07 7.54
N LYS A 112 -2.10 6.80 7.80
CA LYS A 112 -2.44 7.37 9.11
C LYS A 112 -2.47 6.33 10.23
N TRP A 113 -2.80 5.07 9.90
CA TRP A 113 -2.93 3.96 10.85
C TRP A 113 -1.67 3.10 10.96
N GLY A 114 -0.62 3.49 10.24
CA GLY A 114 0.68 2.81 10.28
C GLY A 114 0.81 1.66 9.29
N VAL A 115 -0.20 1.36 8.50
CA VAL A 115 -0.10 0.35 7.45
C VAL A 115 0.84 0.84 6.35
N ASN A 116 1.75 -0.04 5.95
CA ASN A 116 2.76 0.26 4.94
C ASN A 116 2.24 -0.06 3.53
N TRP A 117 2.58 0.81 2.60
CA TRP A 117 2.23 0.73 1.20
C TRP A 117 3.46 0.88 0.34
N GLN A 118 3.55 0.09 -0.71
CA GLN A 118 4.53 0.27 -1.77
C GLN A 118 3.77 0.73 -3.02
N ILE A 119 4.00 1.96 -3.45
CA ILE A 119 3.41 2.47 -4.69
C ILE A 119 4.44 2.29 -5.78
N THR A 120 4.24 1.27 -6.62
CA THR A 120 5.26 0.72 -7.49
C THR A 120 4.86 0.82 -8.96
N PRO A 121 5.39 1.81 -9.70
CA PRO A 121 5.18 1.85 -11.15
C PRO A 121 5.64 0.57 -11.83
N ARG A 122 4.87 0.07 -12.78
CA ARG A 122 5.19 -1.17 -13.49
C ARG A 122 6.52 -1.13 -14.22
N VAL A 123 6.96 0.05 -14.67
CA VAL A 123 8.28 0.20 -15.27
C VAL A 123 9.39 -0.25 -14.34
N LEU A 124 9.23 -0.01 -13.03
CA LEU A 124 10.19 -0.48 -12.03
C LEU A 124 10.11 -1.99 -11.81
N SER A 125 8.91 -2.52 -11.58
CA SER A 125 8.74 -3.95 -11.36
C SER A 125 9.13 -4.77 -12.59
N ASP A 126 8.85 -4.29 -13.78
CA ASP A 126 9.26 -4.94 -15.04
C ASP A 126 10.79 -4.95 -15.19
N ALA A 127 11.45 -3.84 -14.85
CA ALA A 127 12.90 -3.76 -14.85
C ALA A 127 13.53 -4.75 -13.87
N MET A 128 12.95 -4.90 -12.69
CA MET A 128 13.43 -5.88 -11.70
C MET A 128 13.24 -7.31 -12.19
N THR A 129 12.13 -7.61 -12.86
CA THR A 129 11.86 -8.92 -13.45
C THR A 129 12.83 -9.24 -14.59
N GLN A 130 13.22 -8.24 -15.38
CA GLN A 130 14.18 -8.40 -16.46
C GLN A 130 15.55 -8.86 -15.97
N GLY A 131 15.96 -8.44 -14.77
CA GLY A 131 17.24 -8.82 -14.17
C GLY A 131 18.46 -8.14 -14.81
N GLY A 132 19.64 -8.61 -14.45
CA GLY A 132 20.90 -8.13 -15.00
C GLY A 132 21.17 -6.64 -14.75
N ASP A 133 21.83 -6.00 -15.71
CA ASP A 133 22.22 -4.59 -15.61
C ASP A 133 21.01 -3.64 -15.59
N VAL A 134 19.92 -4.01 -16.26
CA VAL A 134 18.69 -3.21 -16.25
C VAL A 134 18.11 -3.15 -14.84
N ALA A 135 17.97 -4.29 -14.19
CA ALA A 135 17.49 -4.36 -12.80
C ALA A 135 18.41 -3.61 -11.84
N LYS A 136 19.73 -3.77 -12.02
CA LYS A 136 20.72 -3.08 -11.19
C LYS A 136 20.57 -1.55 -11.28
N ARG A 137 20.50 -1.01 -12.50
CA ARG A 137 20.38 0.44 -12.70
C ARG A 137 19.06 0.97 -12.16
N ALA A 138 17.95 0.27 -12.40
CA ALA A 138 16.63 0.67 -11.88
C ALA A 138 16.60 0.62 -10.35
N PHE A 139 17.16 -0.41 -9.75
CA PHE A 139 17.25 -0.57 -8.29
C PHE A 139 18.09 0.55 -7.66
N GLU A 140 19.24 0.85 -8.21
CA GLU A 140 20.11 1.92 -7.72
C GLU A 140 19.41 3.29 -7.82
N ALA A 141 18.69 3.55 -8.91
CA ALA A 141 17.88 4.77 -9.04
C ALA A 141 16.78 4.83 -7.98
N MET A 142 16.04 3.73 -7.79
CA MET A 142 14.97 3.61 -6.81
C MET A 142 15.48 3.93 -5.39
N MET A 143 16.67 3.45 -5.03
CA MET A 143 17.22 3.64 -3.68
C MET A 143 17.47 5.11 -3.32
N THR A 144 17.48 6.01 -4.29
CA THR A 144 17.65 7.44 -4.05
C THR A 144 16.32 8.18 -3.88
N MET A 145 15.20 7.49 -4.00
CA MET A 145 13.87 8.09 -4.08
C MET A 145 13.05 7.87 -2.81
N HIS A 146 12.09 8.76 -2.59
CA HIS A 146 10.91 8.51 -1.76
C HIS A 146 9.78 8.05 -2.67
N LYS A 147 8.95 8.95 -3.17
CA LYS A 147 8.02 8.64 -4.25
C LYS A 147 8.81 8.26 -5.51
N ILE A 148 8.39 7.23 -6.21
CA ILE A 148 9.07 6.81 -7.43
C ILE A 148 8.83 7.84 -8.54
N ASP A 149 9.93 8.26 -9.16
CA ASP A 149 9.95 9.10 -10.35
C ASP A 149 10.04 8.19 -11.58
N VAL A 150 8.94 8.07 -12.29
CA VAL A 150 8.83 7.18 -13.46
C VAL A 150 9.85 7.54 -14.53
N ALA A 151 10.04 8.83 -14.82
CA ALA A 151 10.99 9.27 -15.85
C ALA A 151 12.44 8.88 -15.50
N LYS A 152 12.81 8.98 -14.23
CA LYS A 152 14.15 8.57 -13.78
C LYS A 152 14.35 7.06 -13.84
N ILE A 153 13.31 6.27 -13.54
CA ILE A 153 13.38 4.82 -13.72
C ILE A 153 13.50 4.47 -15.20
N GLU A 154 12.71 5.08 -16.06
CA GLU A 154 12.80 4.87 -17.51
C GLU A 154 14.19 5.21 -18.05
N ALA A 155 14.78 6.32 -17.62
CA ALA A 155 16.14 6.70 -17.99
C ALA A 155 17.17 5.66 -17.54
N ALA A 156 17.03 5.17 -16.31
CA ALA A 156 17.90 4.10 -15.78
C ALA A 156 17.78 2.81 -16.60
N VAL A 157 16.55 2.42 -16.96
CA VAL A 157 16.29 1.24 -17.79
C VAL A 157 16.97 1.36 -19.16
N LYS A 158 16.93 2.54 -19.77
CA LYS A 158 17.58 2.81 -21.08
C LYS A 158 19.09 2.85 -21.03
N GLY A 159 19.68 2.75 -19.86
CA GLY A 159 21.13 2.77 -19.69
C GLY A 159 21.70 4.13 -19.40
N GLY A 160 20.86 5.09 -19.00
CA GLY A 160 21.25 6.43 -18.61
C GLY A 160 22.24 7.01 -19.62
N ALA A 161 21.80 7.41 -20.80
CA ALA A 161 22.68 8.02 -21.77
C ALA A 161 23.32 9.24 -21.13
N ILE A 162 24.45 9.05 -20.52
CA ILE A 162 25.40 10.11 -20.29
C ILE A 162 26.11 10.27 -21.59
N SER A 163 25.70 11.18 -22.37
CA SER A 163 26.60 11.83 -23.26
C SER A 163 27.65 12.50 -22.39
N GLY A 164 28.71 11.81 -22.11
CA GLY A 164 29.94 12.46 -21.76
C GLY A 164 30.30 13.27 -22.99
N GLY A 165 29.92 14.49 -23.01
CA GLY A 165 30.51 15.45 -23.90
C GLY A 165 31.99 15.45 -23.61
N GLY A 166 32.79 15.06 -24.58
CA GLY A 166 34.20 15.24 -24.56
C GLY A 166 34.56 16.70 -24.65
#